data_a2b220fcfbefecfa2a3b947f334b7897
#
_entry.id   a2b220fcfbefecfa2a3b947f334b7897
#
_cell.length_a   1.000
_cell.length_b   1.000
_cell.length_c   1.000
_cell.angle_alpha   90.00
_cell.angle_beta   90.00
_cell.angle_gamma   90.00
#
_symmetry.space_group_name_H-M   'P 1'
#
loop_
_entity.id
_entity.type
_entity.pdbx_description
1 polymer ?
#
loop_
_entity_poly.entity_id
_entity_poly.type
_entity_poly.pdbx_seq_one_letter_code
_entity_poly.pdbx_strand_id
1 'polypeptide(L)'
;MQTAYTEANERYETLMTAPRRDLGDSIRKAFSNVDDILTDMSLDKTPENQRSVRILAYNRMEITAENIERVKEADKQVTAVIEKLTPKNVLQMIRDGVNPLEKTFGELESYFAENPQSYEEEAEDYSRFLYQLEQKKDITENERKAYIGIYRMVHQIEREDGAAVGAVVNTGAELQFSTL
;
A
#
# COMPACT_ATOMS: atom_id res chain seq x y z
N MET A 1 9.10 6.63 30.00
CA MET A 1 9.65 5.90 28.86
C MET A 1 9.17 4.45 28.77
N GLN A 2 9.18 3.67 29.83
CA GLN A 2 8.68 2.29 29.82
C GLN A 2 7.19 2.16 29.50
N THR A 3 6.34 3.05 30.01
CA THR A 3 4.89 3.04 29.74
C THR A 3 4.55 3.25 28.26
N ALA A 4 5.20 4.20 27.60
CA ALA A 4 4.96 4.46 26.17
C ALA A 4 5.43 3.30 25.28
N TYR A 5 6.50 2.64 25.66
CA TYR A 5 7.01 1.45 24.95
C TYR A 5 6.09 0.25 25.15
N THR A 6 5.55 0.08 26.35
CA THR A 6 4.61 -1.00 26.68
C THR A 6 3.28 -0.79 25.94
N GLU A 7 2.75 0.45 25.91
CA GLU A 7 1.55 0.80 25.14
C GLU A 7 1.73 0.65 23.65
N ALA A 8 2.88 1.02 23.09
CA ALA A 8 3.20 0.83 21.69
C ALA A 8 3.34 -0.66 21.34
N ASN A 9 3.95 -1.44 22.22
CA ASN A 9 4.09 -2.89 22.06
C ASN A 9 2.74 -3.59 22.21
N GLU A 10 1.94 -3.21 23.17
CA GLU A 10 0.57 -3.71 23.33
C GLU A 10 -0.32 -3.34 22.14
N ARG A 11 -0.18 -2.14 21.57
CA ARG A 11 -0.85 -1.77 20.32
C ARG A 11 -0.34 -2.57 19.13
N TYR A 12 0.95 -2.80 19.04
CA TYR A 12 1.54 -3.62 17.99
C TYR A 12 1.10 -5.08 18.12
N GLU A 13 1.14 -5.64 19.33
CA GLU A 13 0.63 -6.98 19.61
C GLU A 13 -0.89 -7.04 19.39
N THR A 14 -1.63 -6.00 19.72
CA THR A 14 -3.07 -5.90 19.50
C THR A 14 -3.43 -5.81 18.03
N LEU A 15 -2.60 -5.17 17.21
CA LEU A 15 -2.73 -5.13 15.75
C LEU A 15 -2.34 -6.46 15.10
N MET A 16 -1.33 -7.14 15.65
CA MET A 16 -0.77 -8.37 15.06
C MET A 16 -1.35 -9.65 15.65
N THR A 17 -1.73 -9.67 16.91
CA THR A 17 -2.10 -10.91 17.64
C THR A 17 -3.49 -10.88 18.24
N ALA A 18 -4.27 -9.83 18.13
CA ALA A 18 -5.57 -9.60 18.73
C ALA A 18 -5.74 -10.05 20.20
N PRO A 19 -6.38 -9.26 21.06
CA PRO A 19 -6.53 -9.60 22.49
C PRO A 19 -7.49 -10.75 22.77
N ARG A 20 -8.24 -11.21 21.79
CA ARG A 20 -9.14 -12.36 21.91
C ARG A 20 -8.39 -13.62 21.49
N ARG A 21 -8.44 -14.67 22.31
CA ARG A 21 -7.75 -15.95 22.02
C ARG A 21 -8.14 -16.55 20.68
N ASP A 22 -9.42 -16.50 20.32
CA ASP A 22 -9.96 -16.99 19.06
C ASP A 22 -9.35 -16.25 17.84
N LEU A 23 -9.26 -14.91 17.93
CA LEU A 23 -8.66 -14.08 16.87
C LEU A 23 -7.12 -14.20 16.87
N GLY A 24 -6.49 -14.29 18.04
CA GLY A 24 -5.04 -14.49 18.15
C GLY A 24 -4.60 -15.80 17.53
N ASP A 25 -5.33 -16.87 17.75
CA ASP A 25 -5.06 -18.16 17.13
C ASP A 25 -5.28 -18.15 15.63
N SER A 26 -6.31 -17.44 15.15
CA SER A 26 -6.56 -17.26 13.72
C SER A 26 -5.45 -16.48 13.01
N ILE A 27 -4.93 -15.44 13.64
CA ILE A 27 -3.82 -14.66 13.10
C ILE A 27 -2.53 -15.47 13.07
N ARG A 28 -2.18 -16.15 14.16
CA ARG A 28 -1.02 -17.04 14.19
C ARG A 28 -1.11 -18.13 13.13
N LYS A 29 -2.28 -18.72 12.98
CA LYS A 29 -2.56 -19.73 11.99
C LYS A 29 -2.41 -19.18 10.57
N ALA A 30 -2.87 -17.94 10.32
CA ALA A 30 -2.70 -17.27 9.03
C ALA A 30 -1.23 -17.03 8.68
N PHE A 31 -0.38 -16.68 9.65
CA PHE A 31 1.05 -16.48 9.42
C PHE A 31 1.86 -17.76 9.30
N SER A 32 1.51 -18.80 10.06
CA SER A 32 2.23 -20.07 10.05
C SER A 32 1.76 -21.05 8.98
N ASN A 33 0.49 -20.96 8.54
CA ASN A 33 -0.16 -21.94 7.68
C ASN A 33 -1.05 -21.30 6.60
N VAL A 34 -0.58 -20.22 5.96
CA VAL A 34 -1.33 -19.56 4.88
C VAL A 34 -1.73 -20.54 3.79
N ASP A 35 -0.82 -21.44 3.40
CA ASP A 35 -1.08 -22.44 2.38
C ASP A 35 -2.12 -23.48 2.81
N ASP A 36 -2.13 -23.87 4.09
CA ASP A 36 -3.12 -24.78 4.63
C ASP A 36 -4.52 -24.14 4.64
N ILE A 37 -4.60 -22.86 4.99
CA ILE A 37 -5.86 -22.11 4.94
C ILE A 37 -6.41 -22.06 3.52
N LEU A 38 -5.57 -21.75 2.54
CA LEU A 38 -5.96 -21.72 1.12
C LEU A 38 -6.40 -23.11 0.63
N THR A 39 -5.70 -24.14 1.05
CA THR A 39 -6.07 -25.53 0.71
C THR A 39 -7.43 -25.91 1.30
N ASP A 40 -7.68 -25.60 2.58
CA ASP A 40 -8.94 -25.86 3.26
C ASP A 40 -10.11 -25.13 2.58
N MET A 41 -9.85 -23.97 1.98
CA MET A 41 -10.83 -23.18 1.25
C MET A 41 -10.95 -23.57 -0.23
N SER A 42 -10.18 -24.54 -0.70
CA SER A 42 -10.09 -24.94 -2.10
C SER A 42 -9.67 -23.79 -3.03
N LEU A 43 -8.77 -22.94 -2.55
CA LEU A 43 -8.19 -21.83 -3.30
C LEU A 43 -6.74 -22.12 -3.70
N ASP A 44 -6.33 -21.58 -4.86
CA ASP A 44 -4.98 -21.72 -5.35
C ASP A 44 -3.97 -20.99 -4.45
N LYS A 45 -2.78 -21.58 -4.30
CA LYS A 45 -1.69 -21.01 -3.51
C LYS A 45 -0.88 -19.99 -4.32
N THR A 46 -1.57 -19.00 -4.88
CA THR A 46 -0.91 -17.92 -5.60
C THR A 46 -0.30 -16.91 -4.64
N PRO A 47 0.75 -16.17 -5.03
CA PRO A 47 1.29 -15.08 -4.21
C PRO A 47 0.24 -14.05 -3.82
N GLU A 48 -0.70 -13.75 -4.70
CA GLU A 48 -1.80 -12.80 -4.46
C GLU A 48 -2.76 -13.31 -3.39
N ASN A 49 -3.13 -14.58 -3.43
CA ASN A 49 -3.99 -15.20 -2.43
C ASN A 49 -3.28 -15.29 -1.08
N GLN A 50 -2.02 -15.67 -1.05
CA GLN A 50 -1.21 -15.72 0.16
C GLN A 50 -1.09 -14.32 0.81
N ARG A 51 -0.81 -13.30 0.01
CA ARG A 51 -0.75 -11.90 0.46
C ARG A 51 -2.10 -11.43 1.00
N SER A 52 -3.20 -11.76 0.32
CA SER A 52 -4.56 -11.38 0.76
C SER A 52 -4.92 -12.00 2.11
N VAL A 53 -4.54 -13.24 2.37
CA VAL A 53 -4.73 -13.87 3.69
C VAL A 53 -3.96 -13.11 4.78
N ARG A 54 -2.70 -12.72 4.50
CA ARG A 54 -1.92 -11.92 5.46
C ARG A 54 -2.56 -10.55 5.72
N ILE A 55 -3.01 -9.86 4.68
CA ILE A 55 -3.68 -8.56 4.81
C ILE A 55 -4.95 -8.66 5.67
N LEU A 56 -5.76 -9.69 5.46
CA LEU A 56 -6.94 -9.95 6.27
C LEU A 56 -6.56 -10.19 7.74
N ALA A 57 -5.51 -10.97 7.99
CA ALA A 57 -5.03 -11.23 9.33
C ALA A 57 -4.52 -9.96 10.04
N TYR A 58 -3.77 -9.11 9.35
CA TYR A 58 -3.32 -7.82 9.91
C TYR A 58 -4.50 -6.95 10.36
N ASN A 59 -5.61 -6.99 9.64
CA ASN A 59 -6.78 -6.17 9.88
C ASN A 59 -7.86 -6.88 10.72
N ARG A 60 -7.58 -8.08 11.21
CA ARG A 60 -8.52 -8.91 11.98
C ARG A 60 -9.85 -9.14 11.25
N MET A 61 -9.78 -9.20 9.95
CA MET A 61 -10.92 -9.53 9.11
C MET A 61 -11.09 -11.04 9.03
N GLU A 62 -12.33 -11.47 8.88
CA GLU A 62 -12.62 -12.88 8.67
C GLU A 62 -11.99 -13.36 7.35
N ILE A 63 -11.33 -14.51 7.39
CA ILE A 63 -10.69 -15.11 6.21
C ILE A 63 -11.75 -15.94 5.48
N THR A 64 -12.40 -15.31 4.52
CA THR A 64 -13.40 -15.92 3.63
C THR A 64 -12.96 -15.73 2.17
N ALA A 65 -13.49 -16.55 1.27
CA ALA A 65 -13.23 -16.40 -0.16
C ALA A 65 -13.66 -15.02 -0.67
N GLU A 66 -14.78 -14.50 -0.21
CA GLU A 66 -15.26 -13.16 -0.55
C GLU A 66 -14.29 -12.07 -0.10
N ASN A 67 -13.84 -12.12 1.15
CA ASN A 67 -12.90 -11.13 1.69
C ASN A 67 -11.52 -11.22 1.01
N ILE A 68 -11.07 -12.42 0.67
CA ILE A 68 -9.83 -12.61 -0.10
C ILE A 68 -9.94 -11.91 -1.46
N GLU A 69 -11.03 -12.08 -2.18
CA GLU A 69 -11.22 -11.43 -3.47
C GLU A 69 -11.32 -9.91 -3.34
N ARG A 70 -12.02 -9.39 -2.34
CA ARG A 70 -12.12 -7.95 -2.08
C ARG A 70 -10.75 -7.32 -1.81
N VAL A 71 -9.96 -7.93 -0.95
CA VAL A 71 -8.62 -7.46 -0.63
C VAL A 71 -7.69 -7.60 -1.83
N LYS A 72 -7.76 -8.71 -2.53
CA LYS A 72 -6.94 -8.96 -3.73
C LYS A 72 -7.19 -7.91 -4.82
N GLU A 73 -8.44 -7.56 -5.07
CA GLU A 73 -8.79 -6.53 -6.04
C GLU A 73 -8.29 -5.15 -5.62
N ALA A 74 -8.49 -4.78 -4.36
CA ALA A 74 -8.00 -3.51 -3.83
C ALA A 74 -6.46 -3.43 -3.85
N ASP A 75 -5.77 -4.48 -3.43
CA ASP A 75 -4.31 -4.54 -3.43
C ASP A 75 -3.73 -4.47 -4.85
N LYS A 76 -4.37 -5.13 -5.79
CA LYS A 76 -4.01 -5.05 -7.21
C LYS A 76 -4.13 -3.63 -7.75
N GLN A 77 -5.21 -2.92 -7.41
CA GLN A 77 -5.42 -1.53 -7.81
C GLN A 77 -4.36 -0.61 -7.21
N VAL A 78 -4.07 -0.73 -5.92
CA VAL A 78 -3.02 0.04 -5.24
C VAL A 78 -1.65 -0.23 -5.85
N THR A 79 -1.30 -1.49 -6.06
CA THR A 79 -0.02 -1.88 -6.67
C THR A 79 0.12 -1.31 -8.08
N ALA A 80 -0.92 -1.38 -8.90
CA ALA A 80 -0.91 -0.84 -10.25
C ALA A 80 -0.68 0.69 -10.26
N VAL A 81 -1.31 1.42 -9.34
CA VAL A 81 -1.10 2.86 -9.20
C VAL A 81 0.32 3.17 -8.75
N ILE A 82 0.83 2.47 -7.74
CA ILE A 82 2.19 2.68 -7.21
C ILE A 82 3.25 2.40 -8.28
N GLU A 83 3.10 1.36 -9.08
CA GLU A 83 4.01 1.04 -10.18
C GLU A 83 4.09 2.17 -11.23
N LYS A 84 3.01 2.89 -11.43
CA LYS A 84 2.94 4.05 -12.33
C LYS A 84 3.45 5.35 -11.72
N LEU A 85 3.64 5.41 -10.42
CA LEU A 85 4.25 6.55 -9.73
C LEU A 85 5.78 6.48 -9.80
N THR A 86 6.32 6.44 -11.02
CA THR A 86 7.77 6.57 -11.24
C THR A 86 8.24 7.98 -10.90
N PRO A 87 9.53 8.20 -10.60
CA PRO A 87 10.04 9.54 -10.33
C PRO A 87 9.68 10.58 -11.39
N LYS A 88 9.80 10.23 -12.67
CA LYS A 88 9.44 11.11 -13.79
C LYS A 88 7.95 11.43 -13.83
N ASN A 89 7.10 10.42 -13.63
CA ASN A 89 5.65 10.60 -13.62
C ASN A 89 5.19 11.46 -12.44
N VAL A 90 5.78 11.26 -11.27
CA VAL A 90 5.49 12.08 -10.09
C VAL A 90 5.85 13.55 -10.35
N LEU A 91 7.01 13.82 -10.90
CA LEU A 91 7.42 15.18 -11.26
C LEU A 91 6.46 15.80 -12.29
N GLN A 92 6.09 15.05 -13.30
CA GLN A 92 5.16 15.51 -14.34
C GLN A 92 3.78 15.82 -13.74
N MET A 93 3.26 14.96 -12.87
CA MET A 93 1.98 15.21 -12.18
C MET A 93 2.03 16.49 -11.35
N ILE A 94 3.12 16.71 -10.60
CA ILE A 94 3.31 17.93 -9.82
C ILE A 94 3.29 19.16 -10.73
N ARG A 95 3.98 19.12 -11.85
CA ARG A 95 4.02 20.21 -12.83
C ARG A 95 2.68 20.45 -13.54
N ASP A 96 1.90 19.40 -13.74
CA ASP A 96 0.54 19.49 -14.27
C ASP A 96 -0.49 19.96 -13.24
N GLY A 97 -0.08 20.19 -12.01
CA GLY A 97 -0.97 20.60 -10.92
C GLY A 97 -1.83 19.47 -10.37
N VAL A 98 -1.49 18.21 -10.63
CA VAL A 98 -2.16 17.03 -10.14
C VAL A 98 -1.44 16.52 -8.88
N ASN A 99 -2.11 16.57 -7.73
CA ASN A 99 -1.57 16.01 -6.50
C ASN A 99 -2.14 14.59 -6.30
N PRO A 100 -1.31 13.52 -6.43
CA PRO A 100 -1.80 12.16 -6.24
C PRO A 100 -2.41 11.91 -4.86
N LEU A 101 -2.01 12.68 -3.84
CA LEU A 101 -2.53 12.55 -2.47
C LEU A 101 -3.99 12.97 -2.34
N GLU A 102 -4.47 13.82 -3.24
CA GLU A 102 -5.83 14.36 -3.24
C GLU A 102 -6.78 13.65 -4.21
N LYS A 103 -6.26 12.69 -4.97
CA LYS A 103 -7.02 11.97 -6.00
C LYS A 103 -7.38 10.56 -5.53
N THR A 104 -8.55 10.07 -5.96
CA THR A 104 -8.89 8.67 -5.83
C THR A 104 -8.06 7.83 -6.79
N PHE A 105 -7.94 6.55 -6.52
CA PHE A 105 -7.19 5.66 -7.44
C PHE A 105 -7.86 5.54 -8.80
N GLY A 106 -9.20 5.63 -8.87
CA GLY A 106 -9.92 5.70 -10.14
C GLY A 106 -9.56 6.94 -10.96
N GLU A 107 -9.45 8.10 -10.31
CA GLU A 107 -9.00 9.35 -10.96
C GLU A 107 -7.55 9.26 -11.42
N LEU A 108 -6.67 8.62 -10.64
CA LEU A 108 -5.27 8.40 -11.01
C LEU A 108 -5.15 7.44 -12.20
N GLU A 109 -5.91 6.37 -12.22
CA GLU A 109 -5.95 5.46 -13.38
C GLU A 109 -6.40 6.16 -14.64
N SER A 110 -7.41 7.04 -14.55
CA SER A 110 -7.87 7.88 -15.68
C SER A 110 -6.78 8.83 -16.15
N TYR A 111 -6.07 9.47 -15.22
CA TYR A 111 -4.94 10.35 -15.54
C TYR A 111 -3.85 9.59 -16.32
N PHE A 112 -3.47 8.41 -15.85
CA PHE A 112 -2.46 7.60 -16.53
C PHE A 112 -2.91 7.10 -17.90
N ALA A 113 -4.19 6.81 -18.07
CA ALA A 113 -4.76 6.42 -19.36
C ALA A 113 -4.74 7.57 -20.37
N GLU A 114 -5.01 8.80 -19.92
CA GLU A 114 -4.98 10.02 -20.75
C GLU A 114 -3.56 10.52 -21.04
N ASN A 115 -2.60 10.17 -20.16
CA ASN A 115 -1.20 10.57 -20.27
C ASN A 115 -0.30 9.32 -20.34
N PRO A 116 -0.37 8.52 -21.42
CA PRO A 116 0.44 7.33 -21.57
C PRO A 116 1.91 7.73 -21.65
N GLN A 117 2.63 7.45 -20.59
CA GLN A 117 4.08 7.64 -20.54
C GLN A 117 4.76 6.30 -20.81
N SER A 118 5.94 6.32 -21.40
CA SER A 118 6.70 5.08 -21.60
C SER A 118 7.15 4.55 -20.24
N TYR A 119 6.53 3.47 -19.80
CA TYR A 119 6.90 2.76 -18.57
C TYR A 119 8.09 1.81 -18.76
N GLU A 120 8.71 1.86 -19.93
CA GLU A 120 9.80 0.97 -20.34
C GLU A 120 11.18 1.41 -19.83
N GLU A 121 11.29 2.56 -19.19
CA GLU A 121 12.54 2.97 -18.57
C GLU A 121 12.71 2.30 -17.21
N GLU A 122 13.92 1.79 -16.97
CA GLU A 122 14.30 1.21 -15.67
C GLU A 122 13.85 2.09 -14.51
N ALA A 123 13.28 1.47 -13.48
CA ALA A 123 12.81 2.17 -12.28
C ALA A 123 13.98 2.95 -11.66
N GLU A 124 14.03 4.25 -11.91
CA GLU A 124 14.99 5.10 -11.25
C GLU A 124 14.65 5.23 -9.76
N ASP A 125 15.66 5.23 -8.92
CA ASP A 125 15.53 5.52 -7.49
C ASP A 125 15.06 6.97 -7.31
N TYR A 126 14.02 7.18 -6.50
CA TYR A 126 13.48 8.50 -6.17
C TYR A 126 14.54 9.48 -5.66
N SER A 127 15.41 9.02 -4.78
CA SER A 127 16.46 9.84 -4.19
C SER A 127 17.51 10.25 -5.22
N ARG A 128 17.87 9.33 -6.09
CA ARG A 128 18.84 9.59 -7.18
C ARG A 128 18.28 10.57 -8.21
N PHE A 129 17.05 10.41 -8.59
CA PHE A 129 16.37 11.31 -9.53
C PHE A 129 16.27 12.73 -8.95
N LEU A 130 15.87 12.86 -7.68
CA LEU A 130 15.84 14.16 -6.99
C LEU A 130 17.22 14.81 -6.94
N TYR A 131 18.25 14.05 -6.61
CA TYR A 131 19.62 14.55 -6.59
C TYR A 131 20.06 15.11 -7.95
N GLN A 132 19.74 14.42 -9.04
CA GLN A 132 20.04 14.87 -10.39
C GLN A 132 19.31 16.17 -10.73
N LEU A 133 18.04 16.31 -10.34
CA LEU A 133 17.27 17.54 -10.53
C LEU A 133 17.86 18.72 -9.75
N GLU A 134 18.29 18.49 -8.51
CA GLU A 134 18.93 19.51 -7.68
C GLU A 134 20.27 19.96 -8.27
N GLN A 135 21.09 19.04 -8.78
CA GLN A 135 22.35 19.35 -9.43
C GLN A 135 22.17 20.19 -10.69
N LYS A 136 21.13 19.93 -11.46
CA LYS A 136 20.78 20.69 -12.66
C LYS A 136 20.00 21.97 -12.36
N LYS A 137 19.62 22.19 -11.12
CA LYS A 137 18.73 23.29 -10.69
C LYS A 137 17.38 23.30 -11.45
N ASP A 138 16.88 22.10 -11.77
CA ASP A 138 15.66 21.89 -12.56
C ASP A 138 14.47 21.48 -11.66
N ILE A 139 14.41 21.97 -10.45
CA ILE A 139 13.31 21.74 -9.52
C ILE A 139 13.13 22.96 -8.62
N THR A 140 11.89 23.41 -8.47
CA THR A 140 11.55 24.47 -7.51
C THR A 140 11.42 23.90 -6.10
N GLU A 141 11.46 24.78 -5.09
CA GLU A 141 11.31 24.38 -3.70
C GLU A 141 9.92 23.74 -3.43
N ASN A 142 8.86 24.25 -4.04
CA ASN A 142 7.52 23.68 -3.91
C ASN A 142 7.41 22.32 -4.58
N GLU A 143 7.97 22.16 -5.77
CA GLU A 143 8.06 20.88 -6.47
C GLU A 143 8.85 19.85 -5.65
N ARG A 144 9.95 20.25 -5.07
CA ARG A 144 10.79 19.40 -4.20
C ARG A 144 10.01 18.89 -2.98
N LYS A 145 9.30 19.77 -2.29
CA LYS A 145 8.48 19.40 -1.12
C LYS A 145 7.38 18.43 -1.48
N ALA A 146 6.66 18.66 -2.57
CA ALA A 146 5.63 17.78 -3.07
C ALA A 146 6.20 16.40 -3.46
N TYR A 147 7.31 16.38 -4.17
CA TYR A 147 8.01 15.16 -4.58
C TYR A 147 8.44 14.31 -3.37
N ILE A 148 9.06 14.93 -2.37
CA ILE A 148 9.49 14.24 -1.15
C ILE A 148 8.28 13.69 -0.38
N GLY A 149 7.18 14.43 -0.30
CA GLY A 149 5.95 13.99 0.35
C GLY A 149 5.37 12.74 -0.30
N ILE A 150 5.31 12.71 -1.62
CA ILE A 150 4.82 11.55 -2.39
C ILE A 150 5.75 10.35 -2.21
N TYR A 151 7.06 10.56 -2.31
CA TYR A 151 8.05 9.51 -2.11
C TYR A 151 7.94 8.84 -0.73
N ARG A 152 7.84 9.65 0.33
CA ARG A 152 7.68 9.13 1.70
C ARG A 152 6.43 8.29 1.86
N MET A 153 5.33 8.75 1.28
CA MET A 153 4.06 8.03 1.33
C MET A 153 4.13 6.70 0.58
N VAL A 154 4.64 6.69 -0.65
CA VAL A 154 4.81 5.45 -1.44
C VAL A 154 5.68 4.45 -0.68
N HIS A 155 6.79 4.92 -0.13
CA HIS A 155 7.71 4.09 0.63
C HIS A 155 7.08 3.51 1.90
N GLN A 156 6.28 4.30 2.61
CA GLN A 156 5.54 3.83 3.78
C GLN A 156 4.55 2.72 3.41
N ILE A 157 3.75 2.91 2.36
CA ILE A 157 2.78 1.92 1.89
C ILE A 157 3.46 0.61 1.48
N GLU A 158 4.59 0.69 0.77
CA GLU A 158 5.37 -0.49 0.38
C GLU A 158 5.89 -1.27 1.59
N ARG A 159 6.23 -0.60 2.68
CA ARG A 159 6.73 -1.24 3.91
C ARG A 159 5.65 -1.90 4.76
N GLU A 160 4.41 -1.52 4.60
CA GLU A 160 3.29 -2.01 5.43
C GLU A 160 2.72 -3.36 4.96
N ASP A 161 3.27 -3.96 3.92
CA ASP A 161 2.83 -5.26 3.36
C ASP A 161 1.30 -5.34 3.13
N GLY A 162 0.70 -4.23 2.70
CA GLY A 162 -0.73 -4.16 2.38
C GLY A 162 -1.67 -3.98 3.57
N ALA A 163 -1.16 -3.82 4.79
CA ALA A 163 -2.01 -3.66 5.98
C ALA A 163 -2.98 -2.47 5.85
N ALA A 164 -2.50 -1.36 5.31
CA ALA A 164 -3.32 -0.16 5.07
C ALA A 164 -4.43 -0.42 4.04
N VAL A 165 -4.16 -1.19 3.01
CA VAL A 165 -5.17 -1.60 2.01
C VAL A 165 -6.31 -2.36 2.68
N GLY A 166 -6.00 -3.31 3.53
CA GLY A 166 -6.99 -4.07 4.28
C GLY A 166 -7.83 -3.18 5.20
N ALA A 167 -7.23 -2.18 5.84
CA ALA A 167 -7.94 -1.23 6.68
C ALA A 167 -8.99 -0.44 5.88
N VAL A 168 -8.64 0.03 4.69
CA VAL A 168 -9.58 0.73 3.79
C VAL A 168 -10.71 -0.19 3.34
N VAL A 169 -10.40 -1.41 2.93
CA VAL A 169 -11.41 -2.42 2.54
C VAL A 169 -12.36 -2.71 3.69
N ASN A 170 -11.85 -2.85 4.91
CA ASN A 170 -12.64 -3.13 6.10
C ASN A 170 -13.64 -2.01 6.44
N THR A 171 -13.26 -0.76 6.23
CA THR A 171 -14.14 0.39 6.47
C THR A 171 -15.08 0.70 5.30
N GLY A 172 -14.86 0.12 4.13
CA GLY A 172 -15.58 0.43 2.91
C GLY A 172 -15.28 1.82 2.35
N ALA A 173 -14.21 2.46 2.79
CA ALA A 173 -13.77 3.76 2.28
C ALA A 173 -13.25 3.64 0.84
N GLU A 174 -13.29 4.75 0.10
CA GLU A 174 -12.75 4.81 -1.24
C GLU A 174 -11.22 4.75 -1.21
N LEU A 175 -10.63 4.02 -2.17
CA LEU A 175 -9.18 3.92 -2.30
C LEU A 175 -8.61 5.26 -2.78
N GLN A 176 -7.84 5.88 -1.92
CA GLN A 176 -7.02 7.06 -2.18
C GLN A 176 -5.86 7.09 -1.19
N PHE A 177 -4.79 7.77 -1.52
CA PHE A 177 -3.62 7.78 -0.63
C PHE A 177 -3.90 8.40 0.74
N SER A 178 -4.82 9.36 0.83
CA SER A 178 -5.22 9.95 2.10
C SER A 178 -6.00 9.00 3.03
N THR A 179 -6.54 7.88 2.52
CA THR A 179 -7.20 6.84 3.31
C THR A 179 -6.29 5.66 3.65
N LEU A 180 -5.16 5.55 3.01
CA LEU A 180 -4.11 4.60 3.30
C LEU A 180 -3.15 5.17 4.35
#